data_1a4ff9e79b5d90991ed1a4e4c007d9ee
#
_entry.id   1a4ff9e79b5d90991ed1a4e4c007d9ee
#
_cell.length_a   1.000
_cell.length_b   1.000
_cell.length_c   1.000
_cell.angle_alpha   90.00
_cell.angle_beta   90.00
_cell.angle_gamma   90.00
#
_symmetry.space_group_name_H-M   'P 1'
#
loop_
_entity.id
_entity.type
_entity.pdbx_description
1 polymer ?
#
loop_
_entity_poly.entity_id
_entity_poly.type
_entity_poly.pdbx_seq_one_letter_code
_entity_poly.pdbx_strand_id
1 'polypeptide(L)'
;CVNTQVYEGVLSFLDYCQTHDITMACVTNKPEHLAQGILDILQLSPYFNMVIGGDSLAERKPHPLPLLHCVQQQNTTVSQTLMIGDSSNDVEAARRAGIDCIVVSYGYNHGESIYDCQPQQVVDNLEELIEDDLVRRQA
;
A
#
# COMPACT_ATOMS: atom_id res chain seq x y z
N CYS A 1 -15.84 -9.04 8.56
CA CYS A 1 -14.71 -9.92 8.74
C CYS A 1 -14.38 -10.07 10.23
N VAL A 2 -14.67 -11.24 10.80
CA VAL A 2 -14.60 -11.43 12.25
C VAL A 2 -13.19 -11.33 12.78
N ASN A 3 -12.22 -11.79 12.00
CA ASN A 3 -10.84 -11.88 12.46
C ASN A 3 -9.96 -10.77 11.90
N THR A 4 -10.55 -9.75 11.28
CA THR A 4 -9.79 -8.63 10.74
C THR A 4 -9.24 -7.79 11.89
N GLN A 5 -7.95 -7.50 11.84
CA GLN A 5 -7.26 -6.72 12.86
C GLN A 5 -6.45 -5.60 12.23
N VAL A 6 -6.30 -4.51 12.98
CA VAL A 6 -5.36 -3.46 12.63
C VAL A 6 -4.03 -3.83 13.27
N TYR A 7 -3.03 -4.11 12.46
CA TYR A 7 -1.70 -4.46 12.96
C TYR A 7 -1.09 -3.28 13.71
N GLU A 8 -0.27 -3.62 14.71
CA GLU A 8 0.41 -2.60 15.52
C GLU A 8 1.19 -1.66 14.61
N GLY A 9 1.08 -0.38 14.89
CA GLY A 9 1.78 0.66 14.15
C GLY A 9 1.05 1.19 12.93
N VAL A 10 -0.03 0.53 12.48
CA VAL A 10 -0.76 0.98 11.27
C VAL A 10 -1.39 2.35 11.51
N LEU A 11 -2.14 2.52 12.59
CA LEU A 11 -2.80 3.79 12.87
C LEU A 11 -1.79 4.93 13.07
N SER A 12 -0.71 4.67 13.79
CA SER A 12 0.34 5.68 13.99
C SER A 12 0.94 6.12 12.66
N PHE A 13 1.19 5.18 11.76
CA PHE A 13 1.74 5.47 10.45
C PHE A 13 0.75 6.26 9.58
N LEU A 14 -0.51 5.86 9.56
CA LEU A 14 -1.55 6.56 8.78
C LEU A 14 -1.76 7.99 9.30
N ASP A 15 -1.76 8.16 10.63
CA ASP A 15 -1.87 9.48 11.24
C ASP A 15 -0.68 10.36 10.87
N TYR A 16 0.52 9.78 10.86
CA TYR A 16 1.72 10.51 10.45
C TYR A 16 1.59 11.00 9.01
N CYS A 17 1.19 10.13 8.11
CA CYS A 17 1.02 10.49 6.69
C CYS A 17 -0.03 11.60 6.52
N GLN A 18 -1.16 11.48 7.21
CA GLN A 18 -2.22 12.48 7.12
C GLN A 18 -1.77 13.83 7.66
N THR A 19 -1.06 13.83 8.79
CA THR A 19 -0.53 15.06 9.41
C THR A 19 0.47 15.76 8.50
N HIS A 20 1.23 15.01 7.70
CA HIS A 20 2.25 15.56 6.81
C HIS A 20 1.75 15.74 5.38
N ASP A 21 0.44 15.70 5.17
CA ASP A 21 -0.21 15.90 3.88
C ASP A 21 0.25 14.91 2.80
N ILE A 22 0.59 13.69 3.21
CA ILE A 22 0.91 12.61 2.29
C ILE A 22 -0.40 11.95 1.87
N THR A 23 -0.72 12.02 0.57
CA THR A 23 -1.93 11.44 0.02
C THR A 23 -1.81 9.92 -0.01
N MET A 24 -2.88 9.23 0.41
CA MET A 24 -2.87 7.78 0.51
C MET A 24 -3.97 7.14 -0.33
N ALA A 25 -3.67 6.00 -0.93
CA ALA A 25 -4.62 5.18 -1.66
C ALA A 25 -4.47 3.73 -1.21
N CYS A 26 -5.58 3.00 -1.21
CA CYS A 26 -5.57 1.57 -0.92
C CYS A 26 -5.74 0.81 -2.24
N VAL A 27 -4.78 -0.08 -2.54
CA VAL A 27 -4.81 -0.90 -3.74
C VAL A 27 -4.73 -2.36 -3.33
N THR A 28 -5.77 -3.14 -3.66
CA THR A 28 -5.87 -4.53 -3.25
C THR A 28 -6.43 -5.37 -4.40
N ASN A 29 -6.15 -6.68 -4.38
CA ASN A 29 -6.76 -7.61 -5.34
C ASN A 29 -8.14 -8.10 -4.88
N LYS A 30 -8.57 -7.77 -3.66
CA LYS A 30 -9.94 -8.05 -3.20
C LYS A 30 -10.92 -7.20 -4.01
N PRO A 31 -12.18 -7.65 -4.19
CA PRO A 31 -13.19 -6.80 -4.82
C PRO A 31 -13.33 -5.46 -4.09
N GLU A 32 -13.55 -4.39 -4.85
CA GLU A 32 -13.57 -3.04 -4.30
C GLU A 32 -14.56 -2.88 -3.16
N HIS A 33 -15.78 -3.42 -3.29
CA HIS A 33 -16.79 -3.28 -2.24
C HIS A 33 -16.39 -3.98 -0.94
N LEU A 34 -15.68 -5.10 -1.03
CA LEU A 34 -15.18 -5.80 0.16
C LEU A 34 -14.06 -5.00 0.82
N ALA A 35 -13.16 -4.45 0.02
CA ALA A 35 -12.07 -3.63 0.53
C ALA A 35 -12.63 -2.39 1.24
N GLN A 36 -13.58 -1.71 0.63
CA GLN A 36 -14.21 -0.53 1.23
C GLN A 36 -14.91 -0.91 2.53
N GLY A 37 -15.62 -2.03 2.56
CA GLY A 37 -16.31 -2.51 3.76
C GLY A 37 -15.33 -2.80 4.91
N ILE A 38 -14.19 -3.41 4.62
CA ILE A 38 -13.17 -3.69 5.63
C ILE A 38 -12.62 -2.37 6.19
N LEU A 39 -12.30 -1.41 5.32
CA LEU A 39 -11.80 -0.12 5.78
C LEU A 39 -12.82 0.63 6.63
N ASP A 40 -14.10 0.53 6.28
CA ASP A 40 -15.18 1.16 7.06
C ASP A 40 -15.29 0.52 8.46
N ILE A 41 -15.25 -0.81 8.53
CA ILE A 41 -15.31 -1.53 9.80
C ILE A 41 -14.13 -1.17 10.70
N LEU A 42 -12.93 -1.06 10.12
CA LEU A 42 -11.73 -0.71 10.86
C LEU A 42 -11.60 0.79 11.11
N GLN A 43 -12.52 1.59 10.59
CA GLN A 43 -12.50 3.05 10.72
C GLN A 43 -11.25 3.67 10.06
N LEU A 44 -10.79 3.07 8.96
CA LEU A 44 -9.62 3.53 8.21
C LEU A 44 -9.97 4.32 6.95
N SER A 45 -11.24 4.29 6.54
CA SER A 45 -11.68 4.92 5.28
C SER A 45 -11.26 6.40 5.16
N PRO A 46 -11.32 7.22 6.24
CA PRO A 46 -10.96 8.64 6.11
C PRO A 46 -9.50 8.90 5.73
N TYR A 47 -8.63 7.92 5.92
CA TYR A 47 -7.22 8.07 5.57
C TYR A 47 -6.95 7.96 4.07
N PHE A 48 -7.85 7.28 3.34
CA PHE A 48 -7.64 6.98 1.93
C PHE A 48 -8.55 7.80 1.05
N ASN A 49 -7.97 8.49 0.08
CA ASN A 49 -8.78 9.26 -0.88
C ASN A 49 -9.15 8.44 -2.12
N MET A 50 -8.66 7.21 -2.21
CA MET A 50 -8.95 6.31 -3.33
C MET A 50 -8.83 4.87 -2.86
N VAL A 51 -9.76 4.02 -3.30
CA VAL A 51 -9.73 2.57 -3.05
C VAL A 51 -9.88 1.87 -4.40
N ILE A 52 -8.88 1.05 -4.75
CA ILE A 52 -8.90 0.27 -5.98
C ILE A 52 -8.86 -1.20 -5.62
N GLY A 53 -9.91 -1.92 -5.99
CA GLY A 53 -10.02 -3.36 -5.79
C GLY A 53 -9.61 -4.14 -7.03
N GLY A 54 -9.62 -5.46 -6.93
CA GLY A 54 -9.24 -6.32 -8.03
C GLY A 54 -10.17 -6.25 -9.23
N ASP A 55 -11.38 -5.74 -9.04
CA ASP A 55 -12.39 -5.60 -10.08
C ASP A 55 -12.61 -4.13 -10.53
N SER A 56 -11.82 -3.19 -10.00
CA SER A 56 -11.98 -1.76 -10.32
C SER A 56 -11.49 -1.40 -11.71
N LEU A 57 -10.45 -2.08 -12.19
CA LEU A 57 -9.78 -1.78 -13.47
C LEU A 57 -9.65 -3.06 -14.30
N ALA A 58 -9.18 -2.90 -15.53
CA ALA A 58 -9.01 -4.04 -16.45
C ALA A 58 -7.97 -5.05 -15.96
N GLU A 59 -7.00 -4.59 -15.19
CA GLU A 59 -5.91 -5.43 -14.67
C GLU A 59 -5.76 -5.23 -13.17
N ARG A 60 -5.19 -6.20 -12.48
CA ARG A 60 -4.91 -6.16 -11.04
C ARG A 60 -3.45 -6.53 -10.79
N LYS A 61 -2.97 -6.28 -9.53
CA LYS A 61 -1.60 -6.66 -9.18
C LYS A 61 -1.38 -8.16 -9.43
N PRO A 62 -0.24 -8.57 -9.95
CA PRO A 62 1.03 -7.85 -10.11
C PRO A 62 1.16 -6.97 -11.36
N HIS A 63 0.08 -6.77 -12.11
CA HIS A 63 0.11 -5.82 -13.23
C HIS A 63 0.28 -4.40 -12.67
N PRO A 64 1.06 -3.52 -13.34
CA PRO A 64 1.31 -2.18 -12.83
C PRO A 64 0.14 -1.20 -12.98
N LEU A 65 -0.89 -1.55 -13.75
CA LEU A 65 -2.00 -0.65 -14.05
C LEU A 65 -2.64 -0.01 -12.80
N PRO A 66 -2.96 -0.78 -11.73
CA PRO A 66 -3.59 -0.15 -10.57
C PRO A 66 -2.73 0.94 -9.94
N LEU A 67 -1.42 0.74 -9.85
CA LEU A 67 -0.52 1.74 -9.28
C LEU A 67 -0.37 2.95 -10.19
N LEU A 68 -0.23 2.73 -11.51
CA LEU A 68 -0.12 3.82 -12.47
C LEU A 68 -1.41 4.63 -12.53
N HIS A 69 -2.56 3.98 -12.37
CA HIS A 69 -3.84 4.67 -12.30
C HIS A 69 -3.90 5.62 -11.10
N CYS A 70 -3.43 5.17 -9.93
CA CYS A 70 -3.36 6.01 -8.74
C CYS A 70 -2.45 7.22 -8.97
N VAL A 71 -1.27 7.01 -9.57
CA VAL A 71 -0.33 8.08 -9.86
C VAL A 71 -1.00 9.14 -10.74
N GLN A 72 -1.68 8.71 -11.79
CA GLN A 72 -2.35 9.61 -12.72
C GLN A 72 -3.49 10.37 -12.04
N GLN A 73 -4.35 9.68 -11.30
CA GLN A 73 -5.51 10.28 -10.67
C GLN A 73 -5.13 11.29 -9.58
N GLN A 74 -3.98 11.11 -8.96
CA GLN A 74 -3.52 12.00 -7.89
C GLN A 74 -2.56 13.08 -8.39
N ASN A 75 -2.39 13.21 -9.70
CA ASN A 75 -1.55 14.24 -10.31
C ASN A 75 -0.13 14.24 -9.75
N THR A 76 0.43 13.05 -9.58
CA THR A 76 1.80 12.90 -9.08
C THR A 76 2.65 12.12 -10.09
N THR A 77 3.84 11.73 -9.72
CA THR A 77 4.76 10.97 -10.57
C THR A 77 5.18 9.69 -9.88
N VAL A 78 5.71 8.73 -10.65
CA VAL A 78 6.20 7.47 -10.06
C VAL A 78 7.37 7.71 -9.11
N SER A 79 8.20 8.71 -9.39
CA SER A 79 9.34 9.04 -8.51
C SER A 79 8.91 9.66 -7.18
N GLN A 80 7.68 10.17 -7.11
CA GLN A 80 7.10 10.76 -5.91
C GLN A 80 6.07 9.84 -5.26
N THR A 81 6.07 8.56 -5.61
CA THR A 81 5.12 7.58 -5.11
C THR A 81 5.88 6.44 -4.44
N LEU A 82 5.32 5.94 -3.36
CA LEU A 82 5.87 4.81 -2.61
C LEU A 82 4.78 3.78 -2.44
N MET A 83 5.09 2.52 -2.76
CA MET A 83 4.21 1.39 -2.51
C MET A 83 4.58 0.75 -1.18
N ILE A 84 3.59 0.52 -0.33
CA ILE A 84 3.77 -0.28 0.89
C ILE A 84 2.90 -1.52 0.71
N GLY A 85 3.52 -2.67 0.70
CA GLY A 85 2.83 -3.91 0.44
C GLY A 85 3.22 -5.03 1.38
N ASP A 86 2.65 -6.20 1.17
CA ASP A 86 2.88 -7.36 2.02
C ASP A 86 3.15 -8.64 1.24
N SER A 87 3.25 -8.57 -0.08
CA SER A 87 3.43 -9.76 -0.90
C SER A 87 4.26 -9.49 -2.13
N SER A 88 4.66 -10.59 -2.82
CA SER A 88 5.39 -10.51 -4.08
C SER A 88 4.61 -9.81 -5.19
N ASN A 89 3.27 -9.89 -5.15
CA ASN A 89 2.43 -9.18 -6.11
C ASN A 89 2.62 -7.67 -6.01
N ASP A 90 2.76 -7.15 -4.78
CA ASP A 90 2.98 -5.72 -4.56
C ASP A 90 4.35 -5.29 -5.08
N VAL A 91 5.39 -6.07 -4.79
CA VAL A 91 6.75 -5.77 -5.23
C VAL A 91 6.84 -5.78 -6.76
N GLU A 92 6.23 -6.78 -7.40
CA GLU A 92 6.27 -6.89 -8.85
C GLU A 92 5.50 -5.76 -9.53
N ALA A 93 4.33 -5.41 -9.01
CA ALA A 93 3.54 -4.30 -9.55
C ALA A 93 4.32 -2.99 -9.44
N ALA A 94 4.95 -2.74 -8.29
CA ALA A 94 5.75 -1.54 -8.08
C ALA A 94 6.96 -1.50 -9.00
N ARG A 95 7.67 -2.63 -9.14
CA ARG A 95 8.83 -2.73 -10.02
C ARG A 95 8.45 -2.39 -11.46
N ARG A 96 7.36 -2.97 -11.97
CA ARG A 96 6.89 -2.71 -13.33
C ARG A 96 6.43 -1.27 -13.52
N ALA A 97 5.89 -0.65 -12.48
CA ALA A 97 5.44 0.74 -12.54
C ALA A 97 6.59 1.74 -12.37
N GLY A 98 7.76 1.29 -11.92
CA GLY A 98 8.86 2.19 -11.60
C GLY A 98 8.70 2.91 -10.27
N ILE A 99 8.01 2.29 -9.32
CA ILE A 99 7.71 2.84 -8.00
C ILE A 99 8.52 2.08 -6.95
N ASP A 100 9.12 2.80 -6.00
CA ASP A 100 9.82 2.18 -4.87
C ASP A 100 8.82 1.43 -3.99
N CYS A 101 9.25 0.29 -3.44
CA CYS A 101 8.37 -0.55 -2.64
C CYS A 101 9.02 -0.93 -1.32
N ILE A 102 8.28 -0.71 -0.23
CA ILE A 102 8.62 -1.21 1.11
C ILE A 102 7.60 -2.28 1.44
N VAL A 103 8.02 -3.40 2.01
CA VAL A 103 7.10 -4.45 2.40
C VAL A 103 7.13 -4.69 3.89
N VAL A 104 5.97 -5.11 4.43
CA VAL A 104 5.86 -5.52 5.82
C VAL A 104 6.06 -7.04 5.88
N SER A 105 6.81 -7.49 6.90
CA SER A 105 7.19 -8.91 7.01
C SER A 105 6.05 -9.80 7.45
N TYR A 106 5.02 -9.24 8.08
CA TYR A 106 3.91 -10.03 8.62
C TYR A 106 2.82 -10.34 7.58
N GLY A 107 3.00 -9.89 6.33
CA GLY A 107 1.99 -10.10 5.29
C GLY A 107 2.06 -11.48 4.65
N TYR A 108 1.03 -11.78 3.85
CA TYR A 108 0.92 -13.03 3.11
C TYR A 108 1.72 -12.96 1.81
N ASN A 109 2.55 -13.97 1.53
CA ASN A 109 3.39 -14.00 0.34
C ASN A 109 3.38 -15.36 -0.39
N HIS A 110 2.26 -16.05 -0.42
CA HIS A 110 2.06 -17.30 -1.17
C HIS A 110 3.12 -18.37 -0.87
N GLY A 111 3.62 -18.43 0.37
CA GLY A 111 4.60 -19.42 0.79
C GLY A 111 6.05 -19.07 0.48
N GLU A 112 6.30 -17.96 -0.19
CA GLU A 112 7.65 -17.50 -0.48
C GLU A 112 8.14 -16.54 0.60
N SER A 113 9.46 -16.43 0.74
CA SER A 113 10.03 -15.39 1.60
C SER A 113 9.84 -14.02 0.96
N ILE A 114 9.33 -13.05 1.72
CA ILE A 114 9.17 -11.70 1.20
C ILE A 114 10.51 -11.07 0.81
N TYR A 115 11.61 -11.52 1.43
CA TYR A 115 12.94 -11.03 1.10
C TYR A 115 13.40 -11.47 -0.30
N ASP A 116 12.89 -12.59 -0.81
CA ASP A 116 13.24 -13.10 -2.14
C ASP A 116 12.66 -12.25 -3.27
N CYS A 117 11.68 -11.40 -2.99
CA CYS A 117 11.09 -10.49 -3.96
C CYS A 117 11.95 -9.26 -4.23
N GLN A 118 13.01 -9.06 -3.45
CA GLN A 118 13.95 -7.95 -3.60
C GLN A 118 13.29 -6.56 -3.53
N PRO A 119 12.49 -6.28 -2.48
CA PRO A 119 11.96 -4.93 -2.28
C PRO A 119 13.09 -3.99 -1.85
N GLN A 120 12.85 -2.68 -1.94
CA GLN A 120 13.82 -1.70 -1.45
C GLN A 120 14.05 -1.81 0.06
N GLN A 121 13.02 -2.19 0.80
CA GLN A 121 13.12 -2.28 2.25
C GLN A 121 12.06 -3.24 2.79
N VAL A 122 12.39 -3.95 3.87
CA VAL A 122 11.45 -4.79 4.61
C VAL A 122 11.38 -4.27 6.05
N VAL A 123 10.17 -4.09 6.56
CA VAL A 123 9.95 -3.65 7.93
C VAL A 123 9.03 -4.63 8.66
N ASP A 124 9.20 -4.77 9.97
CA ASP A 124 8.35 -5.63 10.80
C ASP A 124 7.14 -4.89 11.36
N ASN A 125 7.20 -3.56 11.42
CA ASN A 125 6.15 -2.72 11.98
C ASN A 125 6.16 -1.39 11.22
N LEU A 126 4.99 -0.91 10.82
CA LEU A 126 4.89 0.35 10.07
C LEU A 126 5.38 1.57 10.84
N GLU A 127 5.45 1.52 12.17
CA GLU A 127 6.02 2.62 12.95
C GLU A 127 7.49 2.88 12.60
N GLU A 128 8.20 1.84 12.11
CA GLU A 128 9.59 2.00 11.66
C GLU A 128 9.70 2.97 10.47
N LEU A 129 8.60 3.20 9.75
CA LEU A 129 8.58 4.10 8.60
C LEU A 129 8.34 5.55 8.96
N ILE A 130 7.95 5.83 10.20
CA ILE A 130 7.77 7.19 10.66
C ILE A 130 9.15 7.83 10.67
N GLU A 131 9.30 8.94 9.90
CA GLU A 131 10.56 9.63 9.67
C GLU A 131 11.58 8.85 8.82
N ASP A 132 11.15 7.77 8.15
CA ASP A 132 11.97 7.10 7.16
C ASP A 132 12.20 8.01 5.95
N ASP A 133 13.40 7.97 5.36
CA ASP A 133 13.75 8.86 4.24
C ASP A 133 12.86 8.66 3.03
N LEU A 134 12.48 7.41 2.70
CA LEU A 134 11.59 7.15 1.57
C LEU A 134 10.20 7.75 1.81
N VAL A 135 9.71 7.69 3.04
CA VAL A 135 8.40 8.24 3.40
C VAL A 135 8.47 9.76 3.46
N ARG A 136 9.51 10.33 4.04
CA ARG A 136 9.70 11.80 4.12
C ARG A 136 9.66 12.46 2.76
N ARG A 137 10.20 11.81 1.74
CA ARG A 137 10.21 12.35 0.38
C ARG A 137 8.82 12.47 -0.23
N GLN A 138 7.80 11.87 0.39
CA GLN A 138 6.42 11.95 -0.05
C GLN A 138 5.71 13.21 0.47
N ALA A 139 6.25 13.82 1.49
CA ALA A 139 5.65 15.00 2.12
C ALA A 139 5.81 16.25 1.25
#